data_2cf2db507b5ff48449f9717fb12344d2
#
_entry.id   2cf2db507b5ff48449f9717fb12344d2
#
_cell.length_a   1.000
_cell.length_b   1.000
_cell.length_c   1.000
_cell.angle_alpha   90.00
_cell.angle_beta   90.00
_cell.angle_gamma   90.00
#
_symmetry.space_group_name_H-M   'P 1'
#
loop_
_entity.id
_entity.type
_entity.pdbx_description
1 polymer ?
#
loop_
_entity_poly.entity_id
_entity_poly.type
_entity_poly.pdbx_seq_one_letter_code
_entity_poly.pdbx_strand_id
1 'polypeptide(L)'
;LKHRPKCSPEGMVYAGGGLWVDIYLASSNGVGGVKSAYNATPLTGTEGHNSYDFIDLGLKSGKRLLSYSEWQQAAYGSPQGADGNNTNAWAATTNTARTTTGKVVNAVSAIGCVDCVGNVWEWLDELSYRYDGTQYWGWKDVLGAGNGQAYTEGTYGLVRLLAGGGWNDGVIAGCRAVSCNGYPWI
;
A
#
# COMPACT_ATOMS: atom_id res chain seq x y z
N LEU A 1 19.93 -24.37 -11.77
CA LEU A 1 19.64 -23.48 -10.63
C LEU A 1 18.80 -24.25 -9.63
N LYS A 2 19.42 -24.71 -8.52
CA LYS A 2 18.79 -25.56 -7.50
C LYS A 2 17.75 -24.82 -6.65
N HIS A 3 17.59 -23.51 -6.82
CA HIS A 3 16.70 -22.66 -6.00
C HIS A 3 15.82 -21.73 -6.85
N ARG A 4 15.38 -22.22 -8.00
CA ARG A 4 14.34 -21.48 -8.71
C ARG A 4 13.07 -21.52 -7.86
N PRO A 5 12.48 -20.38 -7.46
CA PRO A 5 11.23 -20.37 -6.72
C PRO A 5 10.18 -21.20 -7.47
N LYS A 6 9.41 -21.99 -6.74
CA LYS A 6 8.37 -22.86 -7.34
C LYS A 6 7.17 -22.07 -7.89
N CYS A 7 7.12 -20.77 -7.64
CA CYS A 7 6.11 -19.89 -8.20
C CYS A 7 6.76 -19.03 -9.31
N SER A 8 6.10 -18.94 -10.43
CA SER A 8 6.33 -17.93 -11.46
C SER A 8 5.10 -17.06 -11.47
N PRO A 9 4.96 -16.17 -10.49
CA PRO A 9 3.75 -15.40 -10.36
C PRO A 9 3.68 -14.40 -11.51
N GLU A 10 2.70 -14.58 -12.35
CA GLU A 10 2.38 -13.61 -13.39
C GLU A 10 2.15 -12.22 -12.75
N GLY A 11 2.76 -11.19 -13.30
CA GLY A 11 2.65 -9.82 -12.81
C GLY A 11 3.45 -9.55 -11.53
N MET A 12 4.40 -10.41 -11.14
CA MET A 12 5.26 -10.21 -9.98
C MET A 12 6.74 -10.15 -10.36
N VAL A 13 7.55 -9.54 -9.50
CA VAL A 13 9.01 -9.47 -9.60
C VAL A 13 9.65 -10.04 -8.34
N TYR A 14 10.82 -10.65 -8.49
CA TYR A 14 11.58 -11.21 -7.38
C TYR A 14 12.36 -10.12 -6.65
N ALA A 15 12.04 -9.91 -5.37
CA ALA A 15 12.67 -8.90 -4.52
C ALA A 15 13.85 -9.45 -3.68
N GLY A 16 14.15 -10.75 -3.77
CA GLY A 16 15.18 -11.39 -2.97
C GLY A 16 14.61 -12.17 -1.76
N GLY A 17 15.44 -12.98 -1.09
CA GLY A 17 15.03 -13.70 0.13
C GLY A 17 13.83 -14.64 0.01
N GLY A 18 13.44 -15.01 -1.21
CA GLY A 18 12.21 -15.78 -1.46
C GLY A 18 10.95 -14.92 -1.63
N LEU A 19 11.07 -13.60 -1.53
CA LEU A 19 9.97 -12.66 -1.68
C LEU A 19 9.69 -12.34 -3.15
N TRP A 20 8.43 -12.46 -3.54
CA TRP A 20 7.90 -11.98 -4.81
C TRP A 20 6.91 -10.84 -4.52
N VAL A 21 6.99 -9.77 -5.29
CA VAL A 21 6.17 -8.57 -5.12
C VAL A 21 5.42 -8.27 -6.41
N ASP A 22 4.19 -7.82 -6.31
CA ASP A 22 3.42 -7.36 -7.46
C ASP A 22 4.14 -6.20 -8.18
N ILE A 23 4.23 -6.27 -9.50
CA ILE A 23 4.82 -5.19 -10.30
C ILE A 23 3.96 -3.94 -10.23
N TYR A 24 2.65 -4.11 -10.29
CA TYR A 24 1.67 -3.03 -10.29
C TYR A 24 0.81 -3.06 -9.04
N LEU A 25 0.31 -1.92 -8.63
CA LEU A 25 -0.66 -1.78 -7.56
C LEU A 25 -1.85 -2.74 -7.73
N ALA A 26 -2.34 -3.26 -6.62
CA ALA A 26 -3.44 -4.23 -6.62
C ALA A 26 -4.69 -3.68 -7.31
N SER A 27 -5.22 -4.43 -8.25
CA SER A 27 -6.47 -4.16 -8.95
C SER A 27 -7.38 -5.37 -8.92
N SER A 28 -8.69 -5.18 -9.14
CA SER A 28 -9.66 -6.28 -9.12
C SER A 28 -9.34 -7.32 -10.21
N ASN A 29 -9.38 -8.61 -9.85
CA ASN A 29 -9.30 -9.71 -10.80
C ASN A 29 -10.67 -10.10 -11.39
N GLY A 30 -11.75 -9.43 -10.97
CA GLY A 30 -13.13 -9.69 -11.43
C GLY A 30 -13.83 -10.86 -10.78
N VAL A 31 -13.16 -11.62 -9.90
CA VAL A 31 -13.71 -12.81 -9.23
C VAL A 31 -13.50 -12.80 -7.71
N GLY A 32 -13.42 -11.60 -7.13
CA GLY A 32 -13.35 -11.42 -5.68
C GLY A 32 -11.94 -11.49 -5.08
N GLY A 33 -10.90 -11.29 -5.88
CA GLY A 33 -9.51 -11.19 -5.44
C GLY A 33 -8.78 -10.05 -6.15
N VAL A 34 -7.45 -10.07 -6.09
CA VAL A 34 -6.58 -9.04 -6.68
C VAL A 34 -5.67 -9.61 -7.77
N LYS A 35 -5.25 -8.75 -8.67
CA LYS A 35 -4.21 -8.99 -9.69
C LYS A 35 -3.27 -7.80 -9.77
N SER A 36 -2.06 -8.06 -10.26
CA SER A 36 -1.08 -7.06 -10.69
C SER A 36 -1.17 -6.91 -12.21
N ALA A 37 -1.58 -5.77 -12.72
CA ALA A 37 -1.75 -5.57 -14.16
C ALA A 37 -1.47 -4.13 -14.59
N TYR A 38 -0.85 -3.98 -15.76
CA TYR A 38 -0.67 -2.68 -16.41
C TYR A 38 -2.01 -2.06 -16.81
N ASN A 39 -2.10 -0.75 -16.71
CA ASN A 39 -3.27 0.06 -17.10
C ASN A 39 -4.58 -0.38 -16.43
N ALA A 40 -4.49 -0.89 -15.20
CA ALA A 40 -5.63 -1.25 -14.37
C ALA A 40 -5.93 -0.16 -13.35
N THR A 41 -7.17 -0.05 -12.91
CA THR A 41 -7.54 0.87 -11.82
C THR A 41 -7.14 0.25 -10.48
N PRO A 42 -6.25 0.90 -9.70
CA PRO A 42 -5.89 0.39 -8.39
C PRO A 42 -7.10 0.41 -7.45
N LEU A 43 -7.22 -0.63 -6.63
CA LEU A 43 -8.23 -0.67 -5.57
C LEU A 43 -7.87 0.31 -4.45
N THR A 44 -8.88 0.95 -3.86
CA THR A 44 -8.73 1.88 -2.75
C THR A 44 -9.92 1.79 -1.81
N GLY A 45 -9.88 2.54 -0.71
CA GLY A 45 -11.03 2.74 0.17
C GLY A 45 -12.24 3.38 -0.52
N THR A 46 -12.07 3.99 -1.69
CA THR A 46 -13.16 4.59 -2.48
C THR A 46 -14.19 3.53 -2.92
N GLU A 47 -13.76 2.28 -3.10
CA GLU A 47 -14.63 1.15 -3.38
C GLU A 47 -15.21 0.50 -2.12
N GLY A 48 -15.04 1.11 -0.96
CA GLY A 48 -15.52 0.61 0.32
C GLY A 48 -14.61 -0.45 0.96
N HIS A 49 -13.37 -0.57 0.49
CA HIS A 49 -12.40 -1.52 1.06
C HIS A 49 -11.58 -0.87 2.17
N ASN A 50 -11.61 -1.45 3.35
CA ASN A 50 -10.71 -1.14 4.45
C ASN A 50 -9.47 -2.05 4.43
N SER A 51 -8.55 -1.89 5.38
CA SER A 51 -7.31 -2.68 5.41
C SER A 51 -7.53 -4.19 5.60
N TYR A 52 -8.60 -4.59 6.28
CA TYR A 52 -8.94 -6.00 6.46
C TYR A 52 -9.49 -6.62 5.18
N ASP A 53 -10.26 -5.84 4.41
CA ASP A 53 -10.72 -6.26 3.08
C ASP A 53 -9.53 -6.50 2.15
N PHE A 54 -8.49 -5.66 2.20
CA PHE A 54 -7.26 -5.86 1.43
C PHE A 54 -6.51 -7.13 1.85
N ILE A 55 -6.47 -7.46 3.15
CA ILE A 55 -5.91 -8.73 3.61
C ILE A 55 -6.69 -9.90 3.03
N ASP A 56 -8.03 -9.87 3.11
CA ASP A 56 -8.90 -10.94 2.61
C ASP A 56 -8.79 -11.11 1.09
N LEU A 57 -8.80 -10.01 0.34
CA LEU A 57 -8.59 -10.00 -1.11
C LEU A 57 -7.22 -10.58 -1.50
N GLY A 58 -6.18 -10.25 -0.72
CA GLY A 58 -4.84 -10.80 -0.87
C GLY A 58 -4.83 -12.30 -0.64
N LEU A 59 -5.37 -12.77 0.48
CA LEU A 59 -5.43 -14.20 0.82
C LEU A 59 -6.19 -15.01 -0.23
N LYS A 60 -7.31 -14.51 -0.75
CA LYS A 60 -8.07 -15.13 -1.84
C LYS A 60 -7.27 -15.26 -3.14
N SER A 61 -6.22 -14.45 -3.29
CA SER A 61 -5.30 -14.47 -4.43
C SER A 61 -3.97 -15.16 -4.14
N GLY A 62 -3.83 -15.80 -2.96
CA GLY A 62 -2.57 -16.42 -2.51
C GLY A 62 -1.47 -15.41 -2.18
N LYS A 63 -1.84 -14.19 -1.81
CA LYS A 63 -0.96 -13.05 -1.52
C LYS A 63 -1.17 -12.53 -0.11
N ARG A 64 -0.30 -11.65 0.34
CA ARG A 64 -0.40 -10.92 1.61
C ARG A 64 0.05 -9.48 1.44
N LEU A 65 -0.21 -8.64 2.42
CA LEU A 65 0.40 -7.33 2.51
C LEU A 65 1.91 -7.46 2.76
N LEU A 66 2.69 -6.49 2.31
CA LEU A 66 4.11 -6.39 2.61
C LEU A 66 4.32 -5.79 3.99
N SER A 67 5.38 -6.22 4.67
CA SER A 67 5.91 -5.45 5.79
C SER A 67 6.56 -4.16 5.28
N TYR A 68 6.77 -3.17 6.17
CA TYR A 68 7.41 -1.91 5.77
C TYR A 68 8.83 -2.14 5.22
N SER A 69 9.58 -3.05 5.81
CA SER A 69 10.92 -3.40 5.33
C SER A 69 10.91 -4.07 3.96
N GLU A 70 9.98 -4.98 3.71
CA GLU A 70 9.77 -5.62 2.41
C GLU A 70 9.32 -4.59 1.35
N TRP A 71 8.41 -3.69 1.74
CA TRP A 71 7.96 -2.63 0.86
C TRP A 71 9.09 -1.66 0.51
N GLN A 72 9.92 -1.25 1.48
CA GLN A 72 11.10 -0.41 1.20
C GLN A 72 12.08 -1.09 0.24
N GLN A 73 12.26 -2.39 0.34
CA GLN A 73 13.07 -3.16 -0.59
C GLN A 73 12.46 -3.15 -1.99
N ALA A 74 11.16 -3.33 -2.10
CA ALA A 74 10.43 -3.29 -3.37
C ALA A 74 10.46 -1.89 -4.02
N ALA A 75 10.27 -0.85 -3.21
CA ALA A 75 10.20 0.55 -3.65
C ALA A 75 11.57 1.20 -3.86
N TYR A 76 12.67 0.55 -3.46
CA TYR A 76 14.01 1.13 -3.58
C TYR A 76 14.31 1.59 -5.01
N GLY A 77 14.81 2.82 -5.14
CA GLY A 77 15.13 3.42 -6.43
C GLY A 77 13.95 4.03 -7.17
N SER A 78 12.72 3.92 -6.65
CA SER A 78 11.60 4.69 -7.20
C SER A 78 11.85 6.18 -7.05
N PRO A 79 11.57 6.99 -8.09
CA PRO A 79 11.70 8.43 -8.01
C PRO A 79 10.74 9.02 -6.97
N GLN A 80 11.18 10.08 -6.30
CA GLN A 80 10.31 10.85 -5.43
C GLN A 80 9.26 11.61 -6.24
N GLY A 81 8.07 11.80 -5.67
CA GLY A 81 7.06 12.72 -6.19
C GLY A 81 7.57 14.16 -6.18
N ALA A 82 7.06 14.96 -7.08
CA ALA A 82 7.40 16.37 -7.20
C ALA A 82 6.15 17.22 -7.43
N ASP A 83 6.12 18.39 -6.81
CA ASP A 83 5.03 19.34 -7.00
C ASP A 83 4.87 19.78 -8.46
N GLY A 84 3.63 19.94 -8.88
CA GLY A 84 3.28 20.57 -10.14
C GLY A 84 3.48 19.72 -11.39
N ASN A 85 3.95 18.47 -11.26
CA ASN A 85 4.11 17.57 -12.41
C ASN A 85 3.92 16.09 -12.04
N ASN A 86 3.73 15.27 -13.06
CA ASN A 86 3.62 13.82 -12.96
C ASN A 86 4.72 13.10 -13.77
N THR A 87 5.90 13.69 -13.84
CA THR A 87 6.99 13.14 -14.66
C THR A 87 7.62 11.89 -14.04
N ASN A 88 7.77 11.89 -12.71
CA ASN A 88 8.47 10.84 -11.97
C ASN A 88 7.50 9.91 -11.22
N ALA A 89 6.39 10.45 -10.74
CA ALA A 89 5.34 9.72 -10.06
C ALA A 89 4.01 10.44 -10.30
N TRP A 90 2.90 9.73 -10.18
CA TRP A 90 1.57 10.35 -10.18
C TRP A 90 1.29 10.94 -8.80
N ALA A 91 1.83 12.12 -8.54
CA ALA A 91 1.82 12.75 -7.23
C ALA A 91 1.72 14.29 -7.28
N ALA A 92 1.40 14.89 -8.43
CA ALA A 92 1.28 16.35 -8.53
C ALA A 92 0.17 16.87 -7.61
N THR A 93 0.45 17.92 -6.84
CA THR A 93 -0.51 18.55 -5.92
C THR A 93 -1.78 19.07 -6.62
N THR A 94 -1.75 19.21 -7.94
CA THR A 94 -2.88 19.59 -8.78
C THR A 94 -3.73 18.41 -9.24
N ASN A 95 -3.32 17.18 -9.01
CA ASN A 95 -4.13 16.01 -9.34
C ASN A 95 -5.42 15.99 -8.51
N THR A 96 -6.49 15.48 -9.09
CA THR A 96 -7.81 15.38 -8.46
C THR A 96 -8.23 13.95 -8.16
N ALA A 97 -7.49 12.97 -8.67
CA ALA A 97 -7.78 11.55 -8.48
C ALA A 97 -6.56 10.66 -8.77
N ARG A 98 -6.65 9.39 -8.33
CA ARG A 98 -5.74 8.34 -8.77
C ARG A 98 -5.82 8.13 -10.28
N THR A 99 -4.80 7.51 -10.84
CA THR A 99 -4.76 7.09 -12.24
C THR A 99 -4.62 5.57 -12.36
N THR A 100 -4.69 5.05 -13.58
CA THR A 100 -4.39 3.64 -13.84
C THR A 100 -2.91 3.34 -13.62
N THR A 101 -2.61 2.10 -13.25
CA THR A 101 -1.26 1.61 -12.98
C THR A 101 -0.34 1.74 -14.19
N GLY A 102 0.90 2.17 -13.96
CA GLY A 102 1.90 2.34 -15.00
C GLY A 102 1.68 3.58 -15.89
N LYS A 103 0.85 4.52 -15.48
CA LYS A 103 0.61 5.77 -16.23
C LYS A 103 1.88 6.61 -16.37
N VAL A 104 2.68 6.66 -15.33
CA VAL A 104 3.94 7.41 -15.31
C VAL A 104 5.11 6.46 -15.60
N VAL A 105 5.74 6.63 -16.75
CA VAL A 105 6.80 5.71 -17.25
C VAL A 105 8.01 5.67 -16.29
N ASN A 106 8.35 6.77 -15.64
CA ASN A 106 9.49 6.85 -14.73
C ASN A 106 9.20 6.32 -13.33
N ALA A 107 7.93 6.05 -12.99
CA ALA A 107 7.51 5.58 -11.65
C ALA A 107 7.86 4.10 -11.43
N VAL A 108 9.14 3.74 -11.58
CA VAL A 108 9.62 2.37 -11.53
C VAL A 108 10.76 2.25 -10.53
N SER A 109 10.70 1.26 -9.66
CA SER A 109 11.75 0.94 -8.70
C SER A 109 12.93 0.20 -9.35
N ALA A 110 14.04 0.09 -8.63
CA ALA A 110 15.25 -0.60 -9.11
C ALA A 110 15.01 -2.08 -9.47
N ILE A 111 14.01 -2.72 -8.90
CA ILE A 111 13.65 -4.13 -9.21
C ILE A 111 12.48 -4.24 -10.19
N GLY A 112 11.88 -3.13 -10.60
CA GLY A 112 10.80 -3.10 -11.58
C GLY A 112 9.38 -3.02 -11.01
N CYS A 113 9.20 -2.75 -9.71
CA CYS A 113 7.87 -2.41 -9.18
C CYS A 113 7.47 -1.02 -9.66
N VAL A 114 6.22 -0.86 -10.01
CA VAL A 114 5.65 0.34 -10.63
C VAL A 114 4.67 1.01 -9.69
N ASP A 115 4.69 2.34 -9.64
CA ASP A 115 3.82 3.18 -8.82
C ASP A 115 3.97 2.97 -7.29
N CYS A 116 5.10 2.46 -6.81
CA CYS A 116 5.39 2.44 -5.36
C CYS A 116 5.43 3.85 -4.74
N VAL A 117 5.53 4.91 -5.54
CA VAL A 117 5.52 6.29 -5.11
C VAL A 117 4.41 7.03 -5.82
N GLY A 118 3.54 7.68 -5.04
CA GLY A 118 2.38 8.39 -5.56
C GLY A 118 1.23 7.46 -5.95
N ASN A 119 0.31 7.96 -6.73
CA ASN A 119 -0.93 7.33 -7.17
C ASN A 119 -1.87 7.01 -5.99
N VAL A 120 -1.63 5.95 -5.23
CA VAL A 120 -2.40 5.63 -4.02
C VAL A 120 -1.48 5.17 -2.89
N TRP A 121 -1.84 5.48 -1.66
CA TRP A 121 -1.19 4.93 -0.49
C TRP A 121 -1.37 3.41 -0.43
N GLU A 122 -0.31 2.69 -0.08
CA GLU A 122 -0.29 1.24 0.00
C GLU A 122 -0.39 0.77 1.45
N TRP A 123 -1.35 -0.10 1.77
CA TRP A 123 -1.47 -0.73 3.08
C TRP A 123 -0.31 -1.68 3.34
N LEU A 124 0.28 -1.58 4.54
CA LEU A 124 1.30 -2.51 5.04
C LEU A 124 0.72 -3.47 6.06
N ASP A 125 1.46 -4.54 6.34
CA ASP A 125 1.02 -5.56 7.32
C ASP A 125 1.15 -5.09 8.77
N GLU A 126 2.02 -4.10 9.03
CA GLU A 126 2.25 -3.63 10.39
C GLU A 126 1.11 -2.77 10.92
N LEU A 127 0.79 -3.03 12.18
CA LEU A 127 0.03 -2.14 13.03
C LEU A 127 0.98 -1.23 13.79
N SER A 128 0.59 0.02 13.97
CA SER A 128 1.28 1.01 14.78
C SER A 128 0.33 1.61 15.78
N TYR A 129 0.88 2.27 16.77
CA TYR A 129 0.12 3.00 17.75
C TYR A 129 0.09 4.48 17.38
N ARG A 130 -1.10 5.07 17.35
CA ARG A 130 -1.27 6.51 17.17
C ARG A 130 -1.69 7.16 18.48
N TYR A 131 -0.79 7.96 19.03
CA TYR A 131 -1.05 8.79 20.20
C TYR A 131 -1.51 10.18 19.75
N ASP A 132 -2.64 10.62 20.29
CA ASP A 132 -3.26 11.92 19.96
C ASP A 132 -3.13 12.98 21.08
N GLY A 133 -2.30 12.71 22.08
CA GLY A 133 -2.10 13.60 23.22
C GLY A 133 -3.09 13.40 24.35
N THR A 134 -4.07 12.51 24.21
CA THR A 134 -5.00 12.18 25.29
C THR A 134 -4.51 10.96 26.08
N GLN A 135 -4.48 11.06 27.39
CA GLN A 135 -4.07 9.97 28.30
C GLN A 135 -5.29 9.14 28.75
N TYR A 136 -6.12 8.78 27.81
CA TYR A 136 -7.29 7.98 28.12
C TYR A 136 -7.10 6.54 27.65
N TRP A 137 -6.94 5.63 28.59
CA TRP A 137 -6.93 4.19 28.35
C TRP A 137 -8.34 3.63 28.35
N GLY A 138 -8.63 2.77 27.39
CA GLY A 138 -9.93 2.14 27.32
C GLY A 138 -10.03 1.11 26.21
N TRP A 139 -11.08 0.31 26.28
CA TRP A 139 -11.44 -0.62 25.22
C TRP A 139 -12.02 0.14 24.03
N LYS A 140 -11.49 -0.14 22.84
CA LYS A 140 -11.88 0.54 21.59
C LYS A 140 -12.08 -0.47 20.48
N ASP A 141 -13.07 -0.19 19.66
CA ASP A 141 -13.49 -1.05 18.55
C ASP A 141 -12.62 -0.78 17.30
N VAL A 142 -11.33 -0.90 17.48
CA VAL A 142 -10.31 -0.61 16.45
C VAL A 142 -10.18 -1.72 15.39
N LEU A 143 -10.85 -2.85 15.62
CA LEU A 143 -10.83 -4.02 14.73
C LEU A 143 -12.11 -4.14 13.90
N GLY A 144 -12.97 -3.13 13.96
CA GLY A 144 -14.29 -3.13 13.37
C GLY A 144 -15.36 -3.76 14.30
N ALA A 145 -16.59 -3.29 14.17
CA ALA A 145 -17.69 -3.72 15.02
C ALA A 145 -17.88 -5.24 14.97
N GLY A 146 -17.98 -5.88 16.13
CA GLY A 146 -18.19 -7.32 16.26
C GLY A 146 -16.95 -8.20 16.15
N ASN A 147 -15.75 -7.62 15.96
CA ASN A 147 -14.50 -8.37 15.86
C ASN A 147 -13.63 -8.32 17.14
N GLY A 148 -14.19 -7.85 18.22
CA GLY A 148 -13.46 -7.64 19.46
C GLY A 148 -12.92 -6.22 19.58
N GLN A 149 -12.25 -5.94 20.71
CA GLN A 149 -11.76 -4.61 21.04
C GLN A 149 -10.29 -4.65 21.44
N ALA A 150 -9.56 -3.58 21.21
CA ALA A 150 -8.21 -3.38 21.72
C ALA A 150 -8.23 -2.42 22.91
N TYR A 151 -7.44 -2.72 23.93
CA TYR A 151 -7.23 -1.81 25.07
C TYR A 151 -6.06 -0.88 24.74
N THR A 152 -6.35 0.36 24.43
CA THR A 152 -5.36 1.34 23.97
C THR A 152 -5.52 2.70 24.62
N GLU A 153 -4.45 3.49 24.59
CA GLU A 153 -4.44 4.90 24.98
C GLU A 153 -4.90 5.81 23.83
N GLY A 154 -5.36 7.01 24.16
CA GLY A 154 -5.77 8.02 23.18
C GLY A 154 -7.10 7.71 22.49
N THR A 155 -7.51 8.57 21.58
CA THR A 155 -8.78 8.42 20.86
C THR A 155 -8.68 7.43 19.71
N TYR A 156 -7.51 7.37 19.08
CA TYR A 156 -7.33 6.58 17.86
C TYR A 156 -6.81 5.17 18.10
N GLY A 157 -5.83 5.00 19.00
CA GLY A 157 -5.25 3.68 19.31
C GLY A 157 -4.44 3.08 18.16
N LEU A 158 -4.73 1.81 17.84
CA LEU A 158 -4.04 1.11 16.78
C LEU A 158 -4.44 1.63 15.40
N VAL A 159 -3.43 1.81 14.55
CA VAL A 159 -3.56 2.17 13.13
C VAL A 159 -2.73 1.22 12.29
N ARG A 160 -3.07 1.06 11.03
CA ARG A 160 -2.24 0.33 10.08
C ARG A 160 -1.35 1.30 9.32
N LEU A 161 -0.10 0.91 9.08
CA LEU A 161 0.83 1.73 8.30
C LEU A 161 0.42 1.80 6.84
N LEU A 162 0.67 2.96 6.25
CA LEU A 162 0.52 3.23 4.83
C LEU A 162 1.86 3.71 4.28
N ALA A 163 2.21 3.33 3.06
CA ALA A 163 3.47 3.70 2.43
C ALA A 163 3.28 4.36 1.06
N GLY A 164 4.31 5.04 0.57
CA GLY A 164 4.43 5.52 -0.81
C GLY A 164 3.94 6.94 -1.08
N GLY A 165 2.84 7.32 -0.48
CA GLY A 165 2.14 8.58 -0.79
C GLY A 165 1.04 8.39 -1.83
N GLY A 166 0.13 9.36 -1.90
CA GLY A 166 -1.00 9.37 -2.83
C GLY A 166 -0.79 10.28 -4.04
N TRP A 167 -1.82 10.38 -4.83
CA TRP A 167 -1.84 11.08 -6.13
C TRP A 167 -1.59 12.59 -6.05
N ASN A 168 -1.76 13.22 -4.89
CA ASN A 168 -1.62 14.68 -4.69
C ASN A 168 -0.62 15.08 -3.60
N ASP A 169 0.23 14.15 -3.16
CA ASP A 169 1.13 14.41 -2.02
C ASP A 169 2.44 15.12 -2.41
N GLY A 170 2.68 15.33 -3.71
CA GLY A 170 3.85 16.05 -4.19
C GLY A 170 5.15 15.44 -3.68
N VAL A 171 6.00 16.27 -3.12
CA VAL A 171 7.32 15.88 -2.58
C VAL A 171 7.24 15.01 -1.31
N ILE A 172 6.08 14.87 -0.70
CA ILE A 172 5.87 13.98 0.45
C ILE A 172 5.88 12.51 -0.01
N ALA A 173 5.38 12.25 -1.23
CA ALA A 173 5.40 10.91 -1.81
C ALA A 173 6.84 10.47 -2.09
N GLY A 174 7.23 9.29 -1.62
CA GLY A 174 8.59 8.79 -1.77
C GLY A 174 8.75 7.33 -1.32
N CYS A 175 9.81 6.68 -1.77
CA CYS A 175 10.11 5.27 -1.47
C CYS A 175 10.44 4.98 0.01
N ARG A 176 10.38 5.97 0.87
CA ARG A 176 10.47 5.85 2.33
C ARG A 176 9.30 6.53 3.05
N ALA A 177 8.37 7.10 2.28
CA ALA A 177 7.19 7.73 2.85
C ALA A 177 6.36 6.70 3.60
N VAL A 178 6.01 7.00 4.85
CA VAL A 178 5.16 6.18 5.69
C VAL A 178 4.20 7.06 6.48
N SER A 179 2.96 6.65 6.57
CA SER A 179 1.94 7.31 7.36
C SER A 179 1.42 6.38 8.45
N CYS A 180 1.35 6.89 9.68
CA CYS A 180 0.71 6.24 10.82
C CYS A 180 -0.74 6.75 10.99
N ASN A 181 -1.40 7.19 9.92
CA ASN A 181 -2.74 7.75 9.96
C ASN A 181 -3.80 6.84 9.35
N GLY A 182 -3.45 5.63 8.96
CA GLY A 182 -4.37 4.68 8.37
C GLY A 182 -5.27 4.03 9.43
N TYR A 183 -6.53 4.46 9.50
CA TYR A 183 -7.53 3.73 10.28
C TYR A 183 -7.80 2.39 9.59
N PRO A 184 -7.65 1.25 10.29
CA PRO A 184 -7.80 -0.05 9.65
C PRO A 184 -9.19 -0.33 9.08
N TRP A 185 -10.20 0.42 9.52
CA TRP A 185 -11.62 0.25 9.16
C TRP A 185 -12.20 1.30 8.20
N ILE A 186 -11.39 2.23 7.70
CA ILE A 186 -11.81 3.25 6.71
C ILE A 186 -11.27 2.92 5.34
#